data_8e35a78b68d7dc6124ddff998995bb77
#
_entry.id   8e35a78b68d7dc6124ddff998995bb77
#
_cell.length_a   1.000
_cell.length_b   1.000
_cell.length_c   1.000
_cell.angle_alpha   90.00
_cell.angle_beta   90.00
_cell.angle_gamma   90.00
#
_symmetry.space_group_name_H-M   'P 1'
#
loop_
_entity.id
_entity.type
_entity.pdbx_description
1 polymer ?
#
loop_
_entity_poly.entity_id
_entity_poly.type
_entity_poly.pdbx_seq_one_letter_code
_entity_poly.pdbx_strand_id
1 'polypeptide(L)'
;MIKDQHHNVAGDGHDDHAQKPPFHATIITVFPEMFPGPLGLSTTGRALGRVWSLDTVDVKGFVTGPFGRVDDSPFGGGAGMVLRPDVVGQALDTGGGFQGRPCYYLSPRGQRFTQAHAVSLAKGNGVVLLCGRYEGLDQRVLDHYNIAEISMGDYVLSGGEIAAMAMLDACVRLLPGVMGNDDSGTEESFSAPLLEYPHYTRPAEWKGMDVPKVLRSGHHAAIKAWRKEQAERITRDRRPDLWEIYTSGTRPDCFVKDD
;
A
#
# COMPACT_ATOMS: atom_id res chain seq x y z
N MET A 1 -59.74 3.52 40.69
CA MET A 1 -58.57 4.41 40.80
C MET A 1 -57.35 3.60 40.44
N ILE A 2 -56.95 3.67 39.17
CA ILE A 2 -55.77 2.94 38.68
C ILE A 2 -54.84 4.04 38.12
N LYS A 3 -53.65 4.17 38.71
CA LYS A 3 -52.66 5.17 38.33
C LYS A 3 -51.87 4.62 37.13
N ASP A 4 -51.92 5.32 36.02
CA ASP A 4 -51.03 5.17 34.87
C ASP A 4 -49.62 5.66 35.24
N GLN A 5 -48.66 4.76 35.12
CA GLN A 5 -47.23 5.12 35.14
C GLN A 5 -46.72 5.09 33.69
N HIS A 6 -46.56 6.26 33.13
CA HIS A 6 -45.80 6.46 31.88
C HIS A 6 -44.32 6.20 32.13
N HIS A 7 -43.79 5.08 31.57
CA HIS A 7 -42.35 4.90 31.45
C HIS A 7 -41.84 5.66 30.23
N ASN A 8 -41.11 6.69 30.53
CA ASN A 8 -40.38 7.49 29.56
C ASN A 8 -39.10 6.69 29.20
N VAL A 9 -39.06 6.02 28.02
CA VAL A 9 -37.86 5.40 27.48
C VAL A 9 -37.08 6.51 26.78
N ALA A 10 -36.04 7.01 27.44
CA ALA A 10 -35.03 7.86 26.82
C ALA A 10 -34.33 7.05 25.72
N GLY A 11 -34.47 7.50 24.49
CA GLY A 11 -33.74 6.97 23.36
C GLY A 11 -32.24 7.23 23.52
N ASP A 12 -31.46 6.20 23.66
CA ASP A 12 -30.00 6.26 23.51
C ASP A 12 -29.68 6.68 22.08
N GLY A 13 -29.37 7.98 21.94
CA GLY A 13 -28.73 8.48 20.74
C GLY A 13 -27.35 7.83 20.62
N HIS A 14 -27.23 6.84 19.78
CA HIS A 14 -25.92 6.40 19.31
C HIS A 14 -25.32 7.56 18.52
N ASP A 15 -24.38 8.26 19.16
CA ASP A 15 -23.46 9.17 18.49
C ASP A 15 -22.59 8.34 17.53
N ASP A 16 -22.99 8.29 16.27
CA ASP A 16 -22.33 7.59 15.16
C ASP A 16 -21.15 8.42 14.61
N HIS A 17 -20.46 9.13 15.51
CA HIS A 17 -19.17 9.78 15.23
C HIS A 17 -18.00 8.84 15.60
N ALA A 18 -18.00 7.63 15.05
CA ALA A 18 -16.80 6.81 15.05
C ALA A 18 -15.72 7.60 14.31
N GLN A 19 -14.73 8.10 15.06
CA GLN A 19 -13.61 8.85 14.54
C GLN A 19 -12.90 7.98 13.50
N LYS A 20 -12.85 8.42 12.22
CA LYS A 20 -12.19 7.67 11.15
C LYS A 20 -10.76 7.31 11.59
N PRO A 21 -10.29 6.09 11.29
CA PRO A 21 -8.90 5.72 11.55
C PRO A 21 -7.93 6.75 10.96
N PRO A 22 -6.75 6.94 11.58
CA PRO A 22 -5.83 8.00 11.18
C PRO A 22 -5.30 7.87 9.75
N PHE A 23 -5.22 6.64 9.19
CA PHE A 23 -4.83 6.43 7.79
C PHE A 23 -6.02 5.96 6.97
N HIS A 24 -6.37 6.72 5.94
CA HIS A 24 -7.51 6.43 5.10
C HIS A 24 -7.11 6.22 3.63
N ALA A 25 -7.41 5.04 3.08
CA ALA A 25 -7.23 4.72 1.67
C ALA A 25 -8.55 4.85 0.90
N THR A 26 -8.53 5.54 -0.24
CA THR A 26 -9.65 5.55 -1.19
C THR A 26 -9.19 4.95 -2.51
N ILE A 27 -9.92 3.97 -3.01
CA ILE A 27 -9.61 3.29 -4.27
C ILE A 27 -10.68 3.64 -5.30
N ILE A 28 -10.26 4.26 -6.38
CA ILE A 28 -11.14 4.57 -7.53
C ILE A 28 -10.89 3.48 -8.56
N THR A 29 -11.91 2.66 -8.84
CA THR A 29 -11.78 1.45 -9.66
C THR A 29 -13.08 1.09 -10.35
N VAL A 30 -13.00 0.28 -11.40
CA VAL A 30 -14.18 -0.37 -12.03
C VAL A 30 -14.50 -1.74 -11.42
N PHE A 31 -13.70 -2.21 -10.44
CA PHE A 31 -13.89 -3.49 -9.74
C PHE A 31 -13.79 -3.33 -8.21
N PRO A 32 -14.72 -2.59 -7.59
CA PRO A 32 -14.70 -2.39 -6.12
C PRO A 32 -14.77 -3.70 -5.34
N GLU A 33 -15.39 -4.74 -5.89
CA GLU A 33 -15.51 -6.07 -5.31
C GLU A 33 -14.17 -6.80 -5.10
N MET A 34 -13.09 -6.34 -5.73
CA MET A 34 -11.74 -6.87 -5.47
C MET A 34 -11.19 -6.46 -4.10
N PHE A 35 -11.78 -5.44 -3.46
CA PHE A 35 -11.32 -4.89 -2.19
C PHE A 35 -12.23 -5.29 -1.02
N PRO A 36 -11.67 -5.48 0.19
CA PRO A 36 -10.26 -5.33 0.54
C PRO A 36 -9.36 -6.48 0.05
N GLY A 37 -9.92 -7.57 -0.50
CA GLY A 37 -9.14 -8.73 -0.93
C GLY A 37 -8.22 -9.26 0.18
N PRO A 38 -6.95 -9.59 -0.10
CA PRO A 38 -6.00 -10.09 0.90
C PRO A 38 -5.72 -9.09 2.04
N LEU A 39 -5.93 -7.79 1.82
CA LEU A 39 -5.76 -6.76 2.86
C LEU A 39 -6.77 -6.90 4.01
N GLY A 40 -7.89 -7.57 3.79
CA GLY A 40 -8.88 -7.90 4.83
C GLY A 40 -8.47 -9.07 5.74
N LEU A 41 -7.31 -9.66 5.53
CA LEU A 41 -6.83 -10.83 6.26
C LEU A 41 -5.55 -10.54 7.04
N SER A 42 -5.18 -11.47 7.94
CA SER A 42 -3.93 -11.43 8.70
C SER A 42 -3.72 -10.12 9.47
N THR A 43 -2.54 -9.55 9.41
CA THR A 43 -2.11 -8.37 10.19
C THR A 43 -2.80 -7.10 9.70
N THR A 44 -2.83 -6.86 8.40
CA THR A 44 -3.50 -5.70 7.78
C THR A 44 -5.00 -5.74 8.02
N GLY A 45 -5.64 -6.93 7.93
CA GLY A 45 -7.07 -7.10 8.16
C GLY A 45 -7.48 -6.90 9.63
N ARG A 46 -6.65 -7.33 10.59
CA ARG A 46 -6.90 -7.03 12.02
C ARG A 46 -6.84 -5.55 12.36
N ALA A 47 -6.07 -4.78 11.59
CA ALA A 47 -5.93 -3.33 11.77
C ALA A 47 -7.00 -2.53 11.02
N LEU A 48 -7.67 -3.13 10.04
CA LEU A 48 -8.73 -2.49 9.25
C LEU A 48 -9.90 -2.08 10.15
N GLY A 49 -10.39 -0.85 9.99
CA GLY A 49 -11.42 -0.25 10.82
C GLY A 49 -10.92 0.33 12.16
N ARG A 50 -9.67 0.06 12.56
CA ARG A 50 -9.08 0.54 13.83
C ARG A 50 -7.92 1.49 13.62
N VAL A 51 -6.92 1.08 12.84
CA VAL A 51 -5.70 1.84 12.55
C VAL A 51 -5.75 2.48 11.17
N TRP A 52 -6.38 1.80 10.24
CA TRP A 52 -6.60 2.29 8.89
C TRP A 52 -8.00 1.94 8.39
N SER A 53 -8.46 2.66 7.38
CA SER A 53 -9.75 2.43 6.71
C SER A 53 -9.60 2.43 5.21
N LEU A 54 -10.54 1.78 4.53
CA LEU A 54 -10.57 1.62 3.08
C LEU A 54 -11.97 1.91 2.56
N ASP A 55 -12.08 2.87 1.64
CA ASP A 55 -13.27 3.08 0.85
C ASP A 55 -13.00 2.80 -0.63
N THR A 56 -14.00 2.32 -1.34
CA THR A 56 -13.95 2.13 -2.80
C THR A 56 -14.96 3.02 -3.49
N VAL A 57 -14.56 3.60 -4.61
CA VAL A 57 -15.40 4.39 -5.50
C VAL A 57 -15.55 3.59 -6.79
N ASP A 58 -16.77 3.11 -7.07
CA ASP A 58 -17.08 2.40 -8.31
C ASP A 58 -17.26 3.40 -9.46
N VAL A 59 -16.30 3.41 -10.39
CA VAL A 59 -16.32 4.25 -11.59
C VAL A 59 -17.58 4.00 -12.44
N LYS A 60 -18.12 2.77 -12.43
CA LYS A 60 -19.35 2.41 -13.17
C LYS A 60 -20.57 3.18 -12.68
N GLY A 61 -20.59 3.60 -11.43
CA GLY A 61 -21.69 4.38 -10.85
C GLY A 61 -21.84 5.80 -11.44
N PHE A 62 -20.83 6.28 -12.17
CA PHE A 62 -20.82 7.62 -12.78
C PHE A 62 -21.13 7.60 -14.28
N VAL A 63 -21.47 6.45 -14.80
CA VAL A 63 -21.86 6.32 -16.20
C VAL A 63 -23.28 6.86 -16.39
N THR A 64 -23.44 7.78 -17.34
CA THR A 64 -24.73 8.38 -17.67
C THR A 64 -25.37 7.72 -18.92
N GLY A 65 -26.68 7.53 -18.86
CA GLY A 65 -27.50 7.00 -19.98
C GLY A 65 -27.57 5.46 -20.02
N PRO A 66 -28.58 4.92 -20.74
CA PRO A 66 -28.92 3.48 -20.71
C PRO A 66 -27.88 2.58 -21.44
N PHE A 67 -26.99 3.16 -22.26
CA PHE A 67 -25.92 2.46 -22.99
C PHE A 67 -24.55 3.04 -22.65
N GLY A 68 -24.45 3.72 -21.52
CA GLY A 68 -23.21 4.34 -21.10
C GLY A 68 -22.12 3.31 -20.81
N ARG A 69 -20.88 3.65 -21.20
CA ARG A 69 -19.67 2.85 -20.98
C ARG A 69 -18.68 3.64 -20.15
N VAL A 70 -17.87 2.93 -19.38
CA VAL A 70 -16.74 3.52 -18.62
C VAL A 70 -15.55 3.84 -19.54
N ASP A 71 -15.51 3.23 -20.73
CA ASP A 71 -14.39 3.22 -21.66
C ASP A 71 -14.87 3.50 -23.10
N ASP A 72 -13.96 3.92 -23.96
CA ASP A 72 -14.20 4.13 -25.38
C ASP A 72 -12.92 3.86 -26.19
N SER A 73 -13.05 3.79 -27.52
CA SER A 73 -11.94 3.57 -28.44
C SER A 73 -10.96 4.76 -28.39
N PRO A 74 -9.65 4.50 -28.40
CA PRO A 74 -8.66 5.59 -28.36
C PRO A 74 -8.68 6.43 -29.63
N PHE A 75 -8.55 7.74 -29.51
CA PHE A 75 -8.28 8.61 -30.65
C PHE A 75 -6.95 8.23 -31.31
N GLY A 76 -6.93 8.24 -32.62
CA GLY A 76 -5.77 7.80 -33.42
C GLY A 76 -5.82 6.32 -33.78
N GLY A 77 -6.80 5.57 -33.29
CA GLY A 77 -6.94 4.12 -33.51
C GLY A 77 -6.00 3.31 -32.60
N GLY A 78 -6.00 2.01 -32.80
CA GLY A 78 -5.26 1.05 -31.99
C GLY A 78 -6.17 -0.02 -31.40
N ALA A 79 -5.55 -1.03 -30.78
CA ALA A 79 -6.28 -2.08 -30.08
C ALA A 79 -6.70 -1.60 -28.68
N GLY A 80 -7.75 -2.19 -28.12
CA GLY A 80 -8.19 -1.95 -26.77
C GLY A 80 -9.07 -0.72 -26.61
N MET A 81 -9.29 -0.34 -25.35
CA MET A 81 -10.20 0.73 -24.89
C MET A 81 -9.48 1.61 -23.87
N VAL A 82 -9.94 2.85 -23.72
CA VAL A 82 -9.40 3.81 -22.74
C VAL A 82 -10.52 4.26 -21.81
N LEU A 83 -10.27 4.35 -20.53
CA LEU A 83 -11.22 4.88 -19.55
C LEU A 83 -11.54 6.33 -19.87
N ARG A 84 -12.81 6.64 -19.91
CA ARG A 84 -13.34 7.95 -20.34
C ARG A 84 -13.08 9.02 -19.29
N PRO A 85 -12.64 10.22 -19.72
CA PRO A 85 -12.28 11.31 -18.80
C PRO A 85 -13.50 11.89 -18.07
N ASP A 86 -14.67 11.96 -18.72
CA ASP A 86 -15.89 12.48 -18.11
C ASP A 86 -16.42 11.57 -16.99
N VAL A 87 -16.30 10.26 -17.13
CA VAL A 87 -16.73 9.28 -16.12
C VAL A 87 -15.75 9.26 -14.93
N VAL A 88 -14.45 9.17 -15.22
CA VAL A 88 -13.42 9.13 -14.17
C VAL A 88 -13.33 10.48 -13.47
N GLY A 89 -13.48 11.60 -14.20
CA GLY A 89 -13.50 12.94 -13.61
C GLY A 89 -14.64 13.09 -12.59
N GLN A 90 -15.87 12.66 -12.92
CA GLN A 90 -16.99 12.66 -11.99
C GLN A 90 -16.72 11.78 -10.75
N ALA A 91 -16.10 10.63 -10.92
CA ALA A 91 -15.70 9.77 -9.80
C ALA A 91 -14.69 10.45 -8.87
N LEU A 92 -13.74 11.20 -9.43
CA LEU A 92 -12.77 11.99 -8.66
C LEU A 92 -13.42 13.18 -7.95
N ASP A 93 -14.36 13.89 -8.59
CA ASP A 93 -15.03 15.06 -8.03
C ASP A 93 -15.98 14.70 -6.88
N THR A 94 -16.68 13.57 -7.00
CA THR A 94 -17.77 13.20 -6.09
C THR A 94 -17.40 12.07 -5.12
N GLY A 95 -16.37 11.26 -5.44
CA GLY A 95 -15.95 10.09 -4.68
C GLY A 95 -15.20 10.36 -3.38
N GLY A 96 -15.46 11.49 -2.71
CA GLY A 96 -14.85 11.85 -1.44
C GLY A 96 -13.61 12.74 -1.54
N GLY A 97 -13.26 13.19 -2.77
CA GLY A 97 -12.17 14.12 -3.03
C GLY A 97 -10.79 13.67 -2.51
N PHE A 98 -9.79 14.42 -2.83
CA PHE A 98 -8.44 14.13 -2.34
C PHE A 98 -8.26 14.42 -0.83
N GLN A 99 -9.07 15.33 -0.27
CA GLN A 99 -9.07 15.71 1.16
C GLN A 99 -7.66 15.96 1.72
N GLY A 100 -6.77 16.57 0.91
CA GLY A 100 -5.37 16.80 1.27
C GLY A 100 -4.48 15.54 1.23
N ARG A 101 -5.01 14.40 0.76
CA ARG A 101 -4.23 13.17 0.57
C ARG A 101 -3.63 13.14 -0.83
N PRO A 102 -2.41 12.58 -1.00
CA PRO A 102 -1.84 12.39 -2.34
C PRO A 102 -2.70 11.42 -3.14
N CYS A 103 -2.82 11.69 -4.45
CA CYS A 103 -3.49 10.81 -5.40
C CYS A 103 -2.48 10.29 -6.41
N TYR A 104 -2.50 8.98 -6.64
CA TYR A 104 -1.64 8.31 -7.61
C TYR A 104 -2.44 7.48 -8.59
N TYR A 105 -2.06 7.56 -9.85
CA TYR A 105 -2.48 6.64 -10.88
C TYR A 105 -1.46 5.51 -11.02
N LEU A 106 -1.94 4.27 -10.93
CA LEU A 106 -1.10 3.09 -10.99
C LEU A 106 -0.83 2.69 -12.45
N SER A 107 0.38 2.94 -12.90
CA SER A 107 0.79 2.81 -14.30
C SER A 107 2.25 2.38 -14.41
N PRO A 108 2.60 1.50 -15.37
CA PRO A 108 4.01 1.16 -15.64
C PRO A 108 4.87 2.37 -16.06
N ARG A 109 4.25 3.46 -16.52
CA ARG A 109 4.96 4.70 -16.92
C ARG A 109 5.40 5.55 -15.74
N GLY A 110 4.87 5.28 -14.54
CA GLY A 110 5.10 6.07 -13.35
C GLY A 110 6.49 5.91 -12.73
N GLN A 111 6.80 6.79 -11.78
CA GLN A 111 7.96 6.62 -10.93
C GLN A 111 7.86 5.31 -10.14
N ARG A 112 8.98 4.58 -10.02
CA ARG A 112 9.00 3.31 -9.29
C ARG A 112 8.69 3.53 -7.80
N PHE A 113 7.70 2.78 -7.29
CA PHE A 113 7.39 2.71 -5.87
C PHE A 113 8.54 2.06 -5.09
N THR A 114 8.91 2.64 -3.97
CA THR A 114 10.00 2.17 -3.10
C THR A 114 9.55 2.14 -1.64
N GLN A 115 10.36 1.54 -0.76
CA GLN A 115 10.11 1.56 0.68
C GLN A 115 10.03 2.99 1.23
N ALA A 116 10.80 3.93 0.68
CA ALA A 116 10.72 5.34 1.08
C ALA A 116 9.36 5.98 0.76
N HIS A 117 8.78 5.64 -0.39
CA HIS A 117 7.42 6.09 -0.68
C HIS A 117 6.43 5.53 0.33
N ALA A 118 6.57 4.23 0.71
CA ALA A 118 5.71 3.63 1.73
C ALA A 118 5.85 4.33 3.09
N VAL A 119 7.08 4.60 3.53
CA VAL A 119 7.38 5.32 4.78
C VAL A 119 6.79 6.74 4.76
N SER A 120 6.99 7.48 3.66
CA SER A 120 6.43 8.83 3.51
C SER A 120 4.90 8.83 3.58
N LEU A 121 4.25 7.90 2.89
CA LEU A 121 2.79 7.77 2.90
C LEU A 121 2.24 7.35 4.26
N ALA A 122 2.92 6.44 4.95
CA ALA A 122 2.52 5.99 6.28
C ALA A 122 2.56 7.09 7.36
N LYS A 123 3.35 8.14 7.16
CA LYS A 123 3.37 9.34 8.02
C LYS A 123 2.18 10.28 7.78
N GLY A 124 1.51 10.16 6.64
CA GLY A 124 0.36 10.96 6.27
C GLY A 124 -0.95 10.38 6.77
N ASN A 125 -2.04 11.05 6.42
CA ASN A 125 -3.41 10.67 6.76
C ASN A 125 -4.05 9.71 5.75
N GLY A 126 -3.30 9.20 4.77
CA GLY A 126 -3.79 8.24 3.78
C GLY A 126 -3.42 8.55 2.33
N VAL A 127 -4.08 7.87 1.40
CA VAL A 127 -3.79 7.94 -0.03
C VAL A 127 -5.05 7.70 -0.86
N VAL A 128 -5.11 8.32 -2.03
CA VAL A 128 -6.11 8.03 -3.07
C VAL A 128 -5.39 7.28 -4.20
N LEU A 129 -5.89 6.11 -4.61
CA LEU A 129 -5.32 5.30 -5.67
C LEU A 129 -6.33 5.13 -6.81
N LEU A 130 -5.94 5.58 -7.99
CA LEU A 130 -6.71 5.42 -9.22
C LEU A 130 -6.20 4.18 -9.97
N CYS A 131 -7.06 3.18 -10.11
CA CYS A 131 -6.76 1.93 -10.76
C CYS A 131 -7.17 1.97 -12.23
N GLY A 132 -6.18 1.90 -13.12
CA GLY A 132 -6.43 1.79 -14.56
C GLY A 132 -6.82 0.39 -14.97
N ARG A 133 -7.57 0.32 -16.07
CA ARG A 133 -7.93 -0.91 -16.79
C ARG A 133 -7.78 -0.67 -18.30
N TYR A 134 -7.85 -1.74 -19.06
CA TYR A 134 -7.71 -1.70 -20.53
C TYR A 134 -6.35 -1.13 -20.96
N GLU A 135 -6.34 -0.20 -21.92
CA GLU A 135 -5.12 0.51 -22.35
C GLU A 135 -4.76 1.69 -21.43
N GLY A 136 -5.56 1.92 -20.39
CA GLY A 136 -5.32 2.95 -19.39
C GLY A 136 -6.40 4.01 -19.31
N LEU A 137 -5.99 5.21 -18.95
CA LEU A 137 -6.83 6.37 -18.67
C LEU A 137 -6.53 7.49 -19.67
N ASP A 138 -7.56 8.25 -20.03
CA ASP A 138 -7.39 9.47 -20.82
C ASP A 138 -6.42 10.45 -20.10
N GLN A 139 -5.38 10.87 -20.81
CA GLN A 139 -4.30 11.69 -20.26
C GLN A 139 -4.80 13.01 -19.65
N ARG A 140 -5.88 13.58 -20.18
CA ARG A 140 -6.47 14.84 -19.70
C ARG A 140 -6.93 14.77 -18.24
N VAL A 141 -7.27 13.58 -17.72
CA VAL A 141 -7.59 13.40 -16.30
C VAL A 141 -6.36 13.59 -15.44
N LEU A 142 -5.25 12.97 -15.82
CA LEU A 142 -4.00 13.11 -15.06
C LEU A 142 -3.52 14.57 -15.05
N ASP A 143 -3.59 15.24 -16.20
CA ASP A 143 -3.17 16.62 -16.35
C ASP A 143 -4.07 17.59 -15.58
N HIS A 144 -5.41 17.41 -15.67
CA HIS A 144 -6.38 18.30 -15.03
C HIS A 144 -6.29 18.23 -13.49
N TYR A 145 -6.19 17.03 -12.94
CA TYR A 145 -6.15 16.82 -11.48
C TYR A 145 -4.72 16.80 -10.91
N ASN A 146 -3.70 16.99 -11.77
CA ASN A 146 -2.29 16.89 -11.39
C ASN A 146 -1.96 15.58 -10.63
N ILE A 147 -2.42 14.46 -11.20
CA ILE A 147 -2.24 13.13 -10.60
C ILE A 147 -0.88 12.56 -11.04
N ALA A 148 -0.05 12.23 -10.08
CA ALA A 148 1.23 11.58 -10.34
C ALA A 148 1.03 10.09 -10.69
N GLU A 149 1.85 9.59 -11.63
CA GLU A 149 1.89 8.17 -11.97
C GLU A 149 2.91 7.44 -11.09
N ILE A 150 2.56 6.24 -10.63
CA ILE A 150 3.46 5.40 -9.83
C ILE A 150 3.47 3.97 -10.36
N SER A 151 4.65 3.35 -10.44
CA SER A 151 4.87 2.01 -10.96
C SER A 151 5.33 1.05 -9.87
N MET A 152 4.75 -0.14 -9.83
CA MET A 152 5.18 -1.20 -8.92
C MET A 152 6.38 -2.02 -9.44
N GLY A 153 6.84 -1.74 -10.67
CA GLY A 153 7.99 -2.43 -11.28
C GLY A 153 7.85 -2.57 -12.79
N ASP A 154 8.87 -3.13 -13.41
CA ASP A 154 9.02 -3.25 -14.87
C ASP A 154 8.26 -4.49 -15.39
N TYR A 155 6.95 -4.52 -15.17
CA TYR A 155 6.04 -5.54 -15.66
C TYR A 155 4.62 -4.95 -15.82
N VAL A 156 3.80 -5.61 -16.64
CA VAL A 156 2.43 -5.18 -16.91
C VAL A 156 1.44 -6.08 -16.20
N LEU A 157 0.50 -5.48 -15.47
CA LEU A 157 -0.64 -6.16 -14.85
C LEU A 157 -1.91 -5.94 -15.69
N SER A 158 -2.92 -6.77 -15.48
CA SER A 158 -4.22 -6.62 -16.13
C SER A 158 -5.03 -5.41 -15.65
N GLY A 159 -4.57 -4.73 -14.59
CA GLY A 159 -5.17 -3.53 -14.01
C GLY A 159 -4.45 -3.05 -12.78
N GLY A 160 -4.84 -1.88 -12.26
CA GLY A 160 -4.19 -1.23 -11.14
C GLY A 160 -4.51 -1.83 -9.76
N GLU A 161 -5.54 -2.67 -9.63
CA GLU A 161 -6.05 -3.11 -8.32
C GLU A 161 -5.04 -3.96 -7.54
N ILE A 162 -4.32 -4.85 -8.19
CA ILE A 162 -3.27 -5.66 -7.55
C ILE A 162 -2.11 -4.76 -7.11
N ALA A 163 -1.74 -3.79 -7.95
CA ALA A 163 -0.72 -2.79 -7.63
C ALA A 163 -1.15 -1.94 -6.42
N ALA A 164 -2.42 -1.53 -6.35
CA ALA A 164 -2.99 -0.80 -5.22
C ALA A 164 -2.91 -1.61 -3.92
N MET A 165 -3.27 -2.89 -3.96
CA MET A 165 -3.18 -3.77 -2.80
C MET A 165 -1.74 -3.92 -2.31
N ALA A 166 -0.77 -4.14 -3.21
CA ALA A 166 0.64 -4.25 -2.87
C ALA A 166 1.19 -2.95 -2.25
N MET A 167 0.82 -1.80 -2.82
CA MET A 167 1.21 -0.50 -2.31
C MET A 167 0.62 -0.23 -0.91
N LEU A 168 -0.67 -0.55 -0.71
CA LEU A 168 -1.33 -0.40 0.58
C LEU A 168 -0.76 -1.34 1.64
N ASP A 169 -0.47 -2.59 1.29
CA ASP A 169 0.16 -3.52 2.25
C ASP A 169 1.50 -2.99 2.74
N ALA A 170 2.35 -2.49 1.82
CA ALA A 170 3.63 -1.89 2.16
C ALA A 170 3.51 -0.65 3.07
N CYS A 171 2.44 0.16 2.91
CA CYS A 171 2.20 1.34 3.74
C CYS A 171 1.57 0.96 5.10
N VAL A 172 0.52 0.15 5.08
CA VAL A 172 -0.28 -0.18 6.28
C VAL A 172 0.55 -0.93 7.31
N ARG A 173 1.45 -1.82 6.89
CA ARG A 173 2.33 -2.54 7.82
C ARG A 173 3.28 -1.63 8.62
N LEU A 174 3.52 -0.41 8.14
CA LEU A 174 4.36 0.60 8.79
C LEU A 174 3.58 1.46 9.80
N LEU A 175 2.26 1.36 9.82
CA LEU A 175 1.45 2.15 10.76
C LEU A 175 1.63 1.62 12.19
N PRO A 176 1.74 2.52 13.20
CA PRO A 176 1.84 2.12 14.60
C PRO A 176 0.72 1.17 15.03
N GLY A 177 1.06 0.08 15.70
CA GLY A 177 0.10 -0.91 16.20
C GLY A 177 -0.45 -1.89 15.16
N VAL A 178 0.07 -1.90 13.92
CA VAL A 178 -0.25 -2.91 12.89
C VAL A 178 0.65 -4.13 13.04
N MET A 179 1.97 -3.94 13.09
CA MET A 179 2.91 -5.02 13.38
C MET A 179 3.05 -5.21 14.89
N GLY A 180 3.11 -6.48 15.32
CA GLY A 180 3.10 -6.82 16.75
C GLY A 180 4.37 -6.50 17.54
N ASN A 181 5.43 -6.03 16.88
CA ASN A 181 6.68 -5.63 17.51
C ASN A 181 7.24 -4.42 16.76
N ASP A 182 7.36 -3.29 17.44
CA ASP A 182 7.85 -2.03 16.84
C ASP A 182 9.32 -2.14 16.37
N ASP A 183 10.09 -3.08 16.94
CA ASP A 183 11.47 -3.35 16.51
C ASP A 183 11.58 -4.15 15.20
N SER A 184 10.49 -4.76 14.72
CA SER A 184 10.51 -5.64 13.54
C SER A 184 10.91 -4.92 12.24
N GLY A 185 10.75 -3.61 12.15
CA GLY A 185 11.06 -2.82 10.96
C GLY A 185 12.52 -2.36 10.83
N THR A 186 13.33 -2.47 11.90
CA THR A 186 14.66 -1.85 11.93
C THR A 186 15.75 -2.66 11.24
N GLU A 187 15.60 -3.98 11.14
CA GLU A 187 16.56 -4.90 10.51
C GLU A 187 16.06 -5.49 9.17
N GLU A 188 14.92 -5.03 8.66
CA GLU A 188 14.34 -5.52 7.40
C GLU A 188 15.10 -5.00 6.15
N SER A 189 14.92 -5.71 5.03
CA SER A 189 15.41 -5.24 3.72
C SER A 189 14.90 -3.83 3.43
N PHE A 190 15.79 -2.99 2.92
CA PHE A 190 15.51 -1.59 2.58
C PHE A 190 15.32 -0.62 3.77
N SER A 191 15.47 -1.05 5.02
CA SER A 191 15.64 -0.13 6.16
C SER A 191 17.00 0.59 6.12
N ALA A 192 17.98 -0.04 5.51
CA ALA A 192 19.25 0.47 5.05
C ALA A 192 19.46 -0.02 3.60
N PRO A 193 20.47 0.45 2.84
CA PRO A 193 20.75 -0.07 1.50
C PRO A 193 21.35 -1.49 1.52
N LEU A 194 20.73 -2.37 2.29
CA LEU A 194 21.09 -3.78 2.41
C LEU A 194 19.83 -4.66 2.32
N LEU A 195 20.00 -5.86 1.80
CA LEU A 195 19.04 -6.95 1.95
C LEU A 195 19.20 -7.60 3.32
N GLU A 196 18.13 -8.15 3.82
CA GLU A 196 18.10 -8.88 5.08
C GLU A 196 18.95 -10.17 5.02
N TYR A 197 19.50 -10.57 6.16
CA TYR A 197 20.24 -11.82 6.33
C TYR A 197 19.29 -13.04 6.35
N PRO A 198 19.80 -14.28 6.12
CA PRO A 198 18.97 -15.48 6.12
C PRO A 198 18.54 -15.86 7.54
N HIS A 199 17.26 -16.20 7.68
CA HIS A 199 16.66 -16.65 8.94
C HIS A 199 16.69 -18.16 9.08
N TYR A 200 16.85 -18.62 10.32
CA TYR A 200 16.82 -20.02 10.71
C TYR A 200 15.88 -20.22 11.89
N THR A 201 15.16 -21.34 11.88
CA THR A 201 14.26 -21.75 12.97
C THR A 201 14.43 -23.22 13.29
N ARG A 202 13.64 -23.75 14.21
CA ARG A 202 13.62 -25.17 14.57
C ARG A 202 13.08 -26.04 13.44
N PRO A 203 13.57 -27.28 13.30
CA PRO A 203 14.57 -27.97 14.10
C PRO A 203 16.01 -27.50 13.81
N ALA A 204 16.96 -27.76 14.73
CA ALA A 204 18.34 -27.31 14.61
C ALA A 204 19.12 -28.01 13.47
N GLU A 205 18.67 -29.20 13.06
CA GLU A 205 19.10 -29.93 11.89
C GLU A 205 17.88 -30.30 11.04
N TRP A 206 18.01 -30.12 9.75
CA TRP A 206 16.99 -30.52 8.78
C TRP A 206 17.64 -31.08 7.51
N LYS A 207 17.38 -32.36 7.23
CA LYS A 207 17.92 -33.06 6.05
C LYS A 207 19.46 -33.00 5.95
N GLY A 208 20.16 -33.17 7.08
CA GLY A 208 21.62 -33.12 7.16
C GLY A 208 22.22 -31.71 7.10
N MET A 209 21.38 -30.66 7.12
CA MET A 209 21.83 -29.28 7.15
C MET A 209 21.61 -28.68 8.54
N ASP A 210 22.68 -28.19 9.14
CA ASP A 210 22.66 -27.57 10.48
C ASP A 210 22.38 -26.06 10.42
N VAL A 211 21.71 -25.54 11.45
CA VAL A 211 21.68 -24.11 11.75
C VAL A 211 23.12 -23.65 12.09
N PRO A 212 23.63 -22.54 11.55
CA PRO A 212 24.94 -21.99 11.86
C PRO A 212 25.21 -21.93 13.37
N LYS A 213 26.34 -22.47 13.81
CA LYS A 213 26.68 -22.60 15.24
C LYS A 213 26.68 -21.27 15.98
N VAL A 214 27.04 -20.15 15.30
CA VAL A 214 27.02 -18.81 15.86
C VAL A 214 25.63 -18.40 16.30
N LEU A 215 24.58 -18.77 15.57
CA LEU A 215 23.18 -18.43 15.90
C LEU A 215 22.66 -19.21 17.12
N ARG A 216 23.33 -20.29 17.50
CA ARG A 216 23.01 -21.14 18.66
C ARG A 216 23.88 -20.86 19.88
N SER A 217 24.86 -19.95 19.77
CA SER A 217 25.85 -19.69 20.80
C SER A 217 25.36 -18.83 21.97
N GLY A 218 24.29 -18.08 21.80
CA GLY A 218 23.84 -17.04 22.75
C GLY A 218 24.73 -15.79 22.79
N HIS A 219 25.82 -15.74 22.00
CA HIS A 219 26.75 -14.61 21.98
C HIS A 219 26.23 -13.49 21.08
N HIS A 220 25.47 -12.53 21.62
CA HIS A 220 24.77 -11.50 20.85
C HIS A 220 25.68 -10.70 19.91
N ALA A 221 26.90 -10.34 20.34
CA ALA A 221 27.83 -9.60 19.47
C ALA A 221 28.28 -10.40 18.25
N ALA A 222 28.56 -11.70 18.41
CA ALA A 222 28.93 -12.60 17.32
C ALA A 222 27.75 -12.84 16.38
N ILE A 223 26.54 -12.98 16.92
CA ILE A 223 25.30 -13.09 16.13
C ILE A 223 25.09 -11.85 15.28
N LYS A 224 25.21 -10.65 15.86
CA LYS A 224 25.07 -9.36 15.14
C LYS A 224 26.10 -9.22 14.02
N ALA A 225 27.35 -9.55 14.29
CA ALA A 225 28.42 -9.52 13.30
C ALA A 225 28.13 -10.48 12.13
N TRP A 226 27.72 -11.73 12.43
CA TRP A 226 27.35 -12.72 11.42
C TRP A 226 26.15 -12.26 10.56
N ARG A 227 25.10 -11.72 11.17
CA ARG A 227 23.94 -11.18 10.46
C ARG A 227 24.35 -10.08 9.47
N LYS A 228 25.17 -9.15 9.92
CA LYS A 228 25.71 -8.07 9.07
C LYS A 228 26.50 -8.62 7.90
N GLU A 229 27.43 -9.54 8.15
CA GLU A 229 28.22 -10.18 7.10
C GLU A 229 27.35 -10.90 6.06
N GLN A 230 26.32 -11.62 6.49
CA GLN A 230 25.39 -12.27 5.57
C GLN A 230 24.56 -11.25 4.76
N ALA A 231 24.07 -10.19 5.38
CA ALA A 231 23.35 -9.12 4.69
C ALA A 231 24.23 -8.46 3.62
N GLU A 232 25.48 -8.11 3.96
CA GLU A 232 26.46 -7.54 3.03
C GLU A 232 26.76 -8.48 1.86
N ARG A 233 27.01 -9.78 2.14
CA ARG A 233 27.25 -10.79 1.11
C ARG A 233 26.07 -10.94 0.16
N ILE A 234 24.85 -11.09 0.69
CA ILE A 234 23.64 -11.28 -0.12
C ILE A 234 23.37 -10.03 -0.97
N THR A 235 23.55 -8.85 -0.40
CA THR A 235 23.34 -7.60 -1.12
C THR A 235 24.32 -7.45 -2.26
N ARG A 236 25.60 -7.67 -2.03
CA ARG A 236 26.65 -7.63 -3.05
C ARG A 236 26.38 -8.59 -4.21
N ASP A 237 25.92 -9.82 -3.88
CA ASP A 237 25.72 -10.87 -4.87
C ASP A 237 24.43 -10.71 -5.69
N ARG A 238 23.37 -10.14 -5.09
CA ARG A 238 22.02 -10.10 -5.69
C ARG A 238 21.55 -8.71 -6.09
N ARG A 239 22.05 -7.66 -5.44
CA ARG A 239 21.66 -6.28 -5.65
C ARG A 239 22.90 -5.37 -5.67
N PRO A 240 23.70 -5.46 -6.75
CA PRO A 240 24.92 -4.64 -6.89
C PRO A 240 24.62 -3.14 -6.86
N ASP A 241 23.44 -2.72 -7.31
CA ASP A 241 22.93 -1.35 -7.20
C ASP A 241 22.83 -0.87 -5.74
N LEU A 242 22.25 -1.68 -4.84
CA LEU A 242 22.19 -1.35 -3.40
C LEU A 242 23.58 -1.44 -2.75
N TRP A 243 24.40 -2.37 -3.20
CA TRP A 243 25.76 -2.53 -2.70
C TRP A 243 26.63 -1.31 -3.00
N GLU A 244 26.51 -0.74 -4.20
CA GLU A 244 27.21 0.49 -4.57
C GLU A 244 26.77 1.68 -3.68
N ILE A 245 25.46 1.83 -3.43
CA ILE A 245 24.92 2.82 -2.50
C ILE A 245 25.47 2.63 -1.08
N TYR A 246 25.48 1.38 -0.58
CA TYR A 246 25.97 1.05 0.74
C TYR A 246 27.47 1.38 0.92
N THR A 247 28.31 1.04 -0.07
CA THR A 247 29.76 1.25 0.00
C THR A 247 30.18 2.68 -0.27
N SER A 248 29.47 3.42 -1.12
CA SER A 248 29.73 4.84 -1.38
C SER A 248 29.37 5.76 -0.21
N GLY A 249 28.57 5.26 0.75
CA GLY A 249 28.02 6.07 1.82
C GLY A 249 27.02 7.14 1.34
N THR A 250 26.69 7.13 0.06
CA THR A 250 25.66 7.99 -0.51
C THR A 250 24.31 7.51 0.02
N ARG A 251 23.57 8.37 0.72
CA ARG A 251 22.17 8.10 1.08
C ARG A 251 21.30 8.71 0.00
N PRO A 252 20.69 7.93 -0.88
CA PRO A 252 19.56 8.42 -1.67
C PRO A 252 18.47 8.90 -0.70
N ASP A 253 17.70 9.93 -1.10
CA ASP A 253 16.60 10.47 -0.32
C ASP A 253 15.56 9.42 0.15
N CYS A 254 15.65 8.22 -0.41
CA CYS A 254 14.82 7.06 -0.07
C CYS A 254 15.21 6.31 1.22
N PHE A 255 16.30 6.66 1.91
CA PHE A 255 16.75 6.03 3.16
C PHE A 255 16.86 7.04 4.32
N VAL A 256 16.00 8.06 4.36
CA VAL A 256 16.00 9.07 5.42
C VAL A 256 15.63 8.41 6.74
N LYS A 257 16.56 8.41 7.72
CA LYS A 257 16.19 8.27 9.14
C LYS A 257 15.71 9.62 9.60
N ASP A 258 14.54 9.62 10.24
CA ASP A 258 14.17 10.76 11.07
C ASP A 258 15.15 10.82 12.24
N ASP A 259 15.74 12.00 12.46
CA ASP A 259 16.41 12.38 13.70
C ASP A 259 15.37 12.66 14.79
#